data_1e8d8f1b4e6a9c5f9534bb535dc96589
#
_entry.id   1e8d8f1b4e6a9c5f9534bb535dc96589
#
_cell.length_a   1.000
_cell.length_b   1.000
_cell.length_c   1.000
_cell.angle_alpha   90.00
_cell.angle_beta   90.00
_cell.angle_gamma   90.00
#
_symmetry.space_group_name_H-M   'P 1'
#
loop_
_entity.id
_entity.type
_entity.pdbx_description
1 polymer ?
#
loop_
_entity_poly.entity_id
_entity_poly.type
_entity_poly.pdbx_seq_one_letter_code
_entity_poly.pdbx_strand_id
1 'polypeptide(L)'
;MVDPQSSPVSRRNLLKSTGAAAIAGTVGRLVLPRAYAAEDNTLQIALIGTGGRGTGAAGDAMNSKNGPTKLVAMADVFEQRIKASYDQLKPRFDKQVDVPEDRKFIGFDGYKKAMDVLKPGDIVILTTPPAFRWVHFTYAIAKGLNVFMEKPISVDGPSTRRMLALGEESVKRNLKVGVGLMCRHCDARNEMFQRIKGGEIGDLTLL
;
A
#
# COMPACT_ATOMS: atom_id res chain seq x y z
N MET A 1 -18.20 -18.56 -57.62
CA MET A 1 -17.54 -19.77 -57.10
C MET A 1 -16.66 -19.33 -55.93
N VAL A 2 -17.10 -19.61 -54.76
CA VAL A 2 -16.42 -19.26 -53.48
C VAL A 2 -15.76 -20.53 -53.00
N ASP A 3 -14.46 -20.49 -52.78
CA ASP A 3 -13.70 -21.61 -52.23
C ASP A 3 -13.69 -21.52 -50.68
N PRO A 4 -14.21 -22.51 -49.95
CA PRO A 4 -14.18 -22.55 -48.51
C PRO A 4 -13.10 -23.54 -48.10
N GLN A 5 -12.15 -23.15 -47.29
CA GLN A 5 -11.58 -23.96 -46.18
C GLN A 5 -10.31 -23.35 -45.60
N SER A 6 -10.48 -22.52 -44.56
CA SER A 6 -9.43 -22.32 -43.62
C SER A 6 -9.82 -23.02 -42.29
N SER A 7 -9.27 -24.20 -42.10
CA SER A 7 -9.43 -24.97 -40.87
C SER A 7 -8.74 -24.24 -39.72
N PRO A 8 -9.36 -24.20 -38.52
CA PRO A 8 -8.70 -23.54 -37.35
C PRO A 8 -7.44 -24.33 -36.93
N VAL A 9 -6.33 -23.61 -36.82
CA VAL A 9 -5.06 -24.17 -36.39
C VAL A 9 -5.18 -24.61 -34.92
N SER A 10 -5.08 -25.93 -34.69
CA SER A 10 -5.12 -26.50 -33.35
C SER A 10 -3.92 -26.06 -32.52
N ARG A 11 -4.14 -25.73 -31.23
CA ARG A 11 -3.08 -25.38 -30.25
C ARG A 11 -1.94 -26.41 -30.21
N ARG A 12 -2.23 -27.66 -30.52
CA ARG A 12 -1.26 -28.76 -30.56
C ARG A 12 -0.34 -28.67 -31.77
N ASN A 13 -0.79 -28.08 -32.88
CA ASN A 13 0.02 -27.89 -34.09
C ASN A 13 0.88 -26.64 -33.99
N LEU A 14 0.44 -25.62 -33.24
CA LEU A 14 1.24 -24.42 -32.96
C LEU A 14 2.47 -24.75 -32.13
N LEU A 15 2.34 -25.67 -31.16
CA LEU A 15 3.45 -26.09 -30.29
C LEU A 15 4.48 -27.03 -30.97
N LYS A 16 4.09 -27.67 -32.07
CA LYS A 16 5.02 -28.54 -32.85
C LYS A 16 5.83 -27.75 -33.88
N SER A 17 5.41 -26.60 -34.33
CA SER A 17 6.09 -25.75 -35.29
C SER A 17 7.15 -24.84 -34.72
N THR A 18 7.21 -24.67 -33.38
CA THR A 18 8.23 -23.87 -32.69
C THR A 18 9.48 -24.65 -32.27
N GLY A 19 9.58 -25.93 -32.61
CA GLY A 19 10.67 -26.82 -32.22
C GLY A 19 11.85 -26.94 -33.20
N ALA A 20 11.86 -26.23 -34.31
CA ALA A 20 12.94 -26.39 -35.31
C ALA A 20 13.25 -25.08 -36.05
N ALA A 21 13.91 -24.14 -35.37
CA ALA A 21 14.69 -23.09 -36.01
C ALA A 21 15.79 -22.63 -35.07
N ALA A 22 16.86 -23.44 -35.00
CA ALA A 22 18.16 -22.93 -34.54
C ALA A 22 18.70 -22.07 -35.66
N ILE A 23 18.64 -20.74 -35.53
CA ILE A 23 19.42 -19.81 -36.36
C ILE A 23 20.33 -19.03 -35.42
N ALA A 24 21.63 -19.26 -35.64
CA ALA A 24 22.70 -18.50 -35.04
C ALA A 24 22.69 -17.04 -35.51
N GLY A 25 22.95 -16.12 -34.58
CA GLY A 25 23.47 -14.80 -34.85
C GLY A 25 22.46 -13.68 -34.98
N THR A 26 22.08 -13.11 -33.87
CA THR A 26 22.11 -11.68 -33.50
C THR A 26 21.45 -11.55 -32.14
N VAL A 27 22.22 -11.05 -31.16
CA VAL A 27 21.78 -10.86 -29.77
C VAL A 27 20.86 -9.65 -29.70
N GLY A 28 19.61 -9.81 -30.12
CA GLY A 28 18.52 -8.97 -29.70
C GLY A 28 18.04 -9.53 -28.36
N ARG A 29 18.10 -8.75 -27.28
CA ARG A 29 17.50 -9.09 -26.00
C ARG A 29 16.00 -9.33 -26.22
N LEU A 30 15.62 -10.57 -26.51
CA LEU A 30 14.26 -11.04 -26.30
C LEU A 30 14.02 -10.95 -24.77
N VAL A 31 13.33 -9.89 -24.37
CA VAL A 31 12.70 -9.84 -23.05
C VAL A 31 11.59 -10.89 -23.11
N LEU A 32 11.93 -12.13 -22.80
CA LEU A 32 10.95 -13.14 -22.50
C LEU A 32 10.11 -12.59 -21.34
N PRO A 33 8.77 -12.55 -21.46
CA PRO A 33 7.96 -12.25 -20.29
C PRO A 33 8.38 -13.29 -19.24
N ARG A 34 8.87 -12.79 -18.10
CA ARG A 34 9.16 -13.64 -16.94
C ARG A 34 7.92 -14.49 -16.73
N ALA A 35 8.06 -15.80 -16.88
CA ALA A 35 7.04 -16.71 -16.41
C ALA A 35 6.78 -16.33 -14.95
N TYR A 36 5.52 -16.00 -14.63
CA TYR A 36 5.06 -15.79 -13.26
C TYR A 36 5.11 -17.13 -12.53
N ALA A 37 6.33 -17.57 -12.18
CA ALA A 37 6.51 -18.64 -11.24
C ALA A 37 6.27 -18.03 -9.87
N ALA A 38 5.08 -18.32 -9.31
CA ALA A 38 4.70 -18.09 -7.93
C ALA A 38 5.36 -16.83 -7.30
N GLU A 39 5.11 -15.64 -7.85
CA GLU A 39 5.44 -14.42 -7.13
C GLU A 39 4.61 -14.44 -5.85
N ASP A 40 5.30 -14.44 -4.73
CA ASP A 40 4.66 -14.21 -3.43
C ASP A 40 4.09 -12.80 -3.45
N ASN A 41 2.80 -12.68 -3.79
CA ASN A 41 2.07 -11.42 -3.88
C ASN A 41 1.81 -10.79 -2.49
N THR A 42 2.56 -11.19 -1.47
CA THR A 42 2.48 -10.63 -0.13
C THR A 42 3.01 -9.20 -0.12
N LEU A 43 2.13 -8.24 0.15
CA LEU A 43 2.51 -6.84 0.34
C LEU A 43 3.20 -6.67 1.70
N GLN A 44 4.41 -6.15 1.68
CA GLN A 44 5.14 -5.83 2.89
C GLN A 44 4.70 -4.48 3.46
N ILE A 45 4.65 -4.39 4.77
CA ILE A 45 4.21 -3.20 5.49
C ILE A 45 5.32 -2.72 6.42
N ALA A 46 5.60 -1.41 6.40
CA ALA A 46 6.33 -0.73 7.46
C ALA A 46 5.39 0.18 8.25
N LEU A 47 5.45 0.11 9.58
CA LEU A 47 4.67 0.96 10.48
C LEU A 47 5.54 2.08 11.04
N ILE A 48 5.17 3.33 10.75
CA ILE A 48 5.85 4.53 11.25
C ILE A 48 4.94 5.25 12.24
N GLY A 49 5.34 5.24 13.51
CA GLY A 49 4.52 5.67 14.64
C GLY A 49 3.76 4.50 15.24
N THR A 50 4.32 3.90 16.29
CA THR A 50 3.84 2.66 16.91
C THR A 50 2.95 2.88 18.14
N GLY A 51 2.31 4.06 18.23
CA GLY A 51 1.30 4.32 19.26
C GLY A 51 0.04 3.48 19.07
N GLY A 52 -0.95 3.65 19.94
CA GLY A 52 -2.19 2.86 19.91
C GLY A 52 -2.92 2.91 18.57
N ARG A 53 -2.97 4.08 17.90
CA ARG A 53 -3.60 4.19 16.58
C ARG A 53 -2.78 3.47 15.49
N GLY A 54 -1.44 3.56 15.55
CA GLY A 54 -0.55 2.85 14.63
C GLY A 54 -0.68 1.34 14.77
N THR A 55 -0.68 0.85 16.00
CA THR A 55 -0.90 -0.58 16.31
C THR A 55 -2.23 -1.06 15.75
N GLY A 56 -3.31 -0.29 15.96
CA GLY A 56 -4.62 -0.59 15.39
C GLY A 56 -4.61 -0.63 13.87
N ALA A 57 -4.02 0.38 13.21
CA ALA A 57 -3.95 0.45 11.75
C ALA A 57 -3.16 -0.73 11.13
N ALA A 58 -2.06 -1.15 11.77
CA ALA A 58 -1.33 -2.33 11.34
C ALA A 58 -2.18 -3.60 11.49
N GLY A 59 -2.92 -3.73 12.60
CA GLY A 59 -3.85 -4.84 12.80
C GLY A 59 -4.97 -4.86 11.76
N ASP A 60 -5.56 -3.70 11.43
CA ASP A 60 -6.59 -3.57 10.40
C ASP A 60 -6.04 -3.98 9.01
N ALA A 61 -4.82 -3.57 8.68
CA ALA A 61 -4.17 -3.94 7.43
C ALA A 61 -3.91 -5.46 7.33
N MET A 62 -3.49 -6.10 8.43
CA MET A 62 -3.29 -7.55 8.48
C MET A 62 -4.59 -8.36 8.48
N ASN A 63 -5.72 -7.76 8.90
CA ASN A 63 -7.06 -8.35 8.81
C ASN A 63 -7.71 -8.19 7.42
N SER A 64 -7.09 -7.46 6.50
CA SER A 64 -7.63 -7.23 5.16
C SER A 64 -7.77 -8.54 4.40
N LYS A 65 -8.93 -8.72 3.75
CA LYS A 65 -9.23 -9.89 2.91
C LYS A 65 -8.77 -9.70 1.45
N ASN A 66 -8.20 -8.54 1.12
CA ASN A 66 -7.88 -8.16 -0.27
C ASN A 66 -6.50 -8.64 -0.75
N GLY A 67 -5.83 -9.45 0.04
CA GLY A 67 -4.54 -10.04 -0.29
C GLY A 67 -3.68 -10.25 0.96
N PRO A 68 -2.64 -11.07 0.84
CA PRO A 68 -1.73 -11.33 1.95
C PRO A 68 -0.88 -10.09 2.24
N THR A 69 -0.75 -9.76 3.52
CA THR A 69 0.08 -8.65 4.01
C THR A 69 1.01 -9.13 5.11
N LYS A 70 2.18 -8.50 5.25
CA LYS A 70 3.18 -8.84 6.25
C LYS A 70 3.83 -7.57 6.83
N LEU A 71 3.77 -7.39 8.14
CA LEU A 71 4.49 -6.32 8.84
C LEU A 71 5.94 -6.73 8.97
N VAL A 72 6.86 -5.96 8.36
CA VAL A 72 8.28 -6.30 8.28
C VAL A 72 9.23 -5.29 8.92
N ALA A 73 8.75 -4.10 9.25
CA ALA A 73 9.54 -3.06 9.91
C ALA A 73 8.65 -2.14 10.77
N MET A 74 9.21 -1.64 11.85
CA MET A 74 8.55 -0.69 12.75
C MET A 74 9.50 0.45 13.10
N ALA A 75 8.96 1.69 13.21
CA ALA A 75 9.73 2.85 13.63
C ALA A 75 8.93 3.76 14.55
N ASP A 76 9.56 4.24 15.61
CA ASP A 76 9.06 5.28 16.52
C ASP A 76 10.26 6.01 17.16
N VAL A 77 10.03 7.18 17.73
CA VAL A 77 11.05 7.88 18.53
C VAL A 77 11.21 7.28 19.91
N PHE A 78 10.24 6.48 20.39
CA PHE A 78 10.21 5.86 21.70
C PHE A 78 10.27 4.34 21.60
N GLU A 79 11.33 3.74 22.10
CA GLU A 79 11.52 2.29 22.10
C GLU A 79 10.37 1.53 22.77
N GLN A 80 9.89 2.03 23.91
CA GLN A 80 8.79 1.40 24.64
C GLN A 80 7.50 1.31 23.83
N ARG A 81 7.25 2.23 22.88
CA ARG A 81 6.09 2.17 21.99
C ARG A 81 6.25 1.07 20.94
N ILE A 82 7.44 0.92 20.38
CA ILE A 82 7.74 -0.17 19.44
C ILE A 82 7.52 -1.51 20.13
N LYS A 83 8.10 -1.67 21.33
CA LYS A 83 7.96 -2.89 22.13
C LYS A 83 6.48 -3.20 22.44
N ALA A 84 5.75 -2.25 22.99
CA ALA A 84 4.33 -2.45 23.34
C ALA A 84 3.47 -2.81 22.12
N SER A 85 3.70 -2.15 20.98
CA SER A 85 3.00 -2.43 19.73
C SER A 85 3.34 -3.84 19.21
N TYR A 86 4.61 -4.21 19.21
CA TYR A 86 5.06 -5.53 18.79
C TYR A 86 4.47 -6.64 19.68
N ASP A 87 4.53 -6.48 21.00
CA ASP A 87 4.01 -7.44 21.98
C ASP A 87 2.47 -7.62 21.84
N GLN A 88 1.77 -6.60 21.38
CA GLN A 88 0.33 -6.67 21.11
C GLN A 88 -0.01 -7.32 19.74
N LEU A 89 0.79 -7.05 18.70
CA LEU A 89 0.53 -7.54 17.34
C LEU A 89 1.00 -8.98 17.13
N LYS A 90 2.18 -9.33 17.66
CA LYS A 90 2.81 -10.64 17.42
C LYS A 90 1.94 -11.83 17.84
N PRO A 91 1.29 -11.86 19.01
CA PRO A 91 0.41 -12.97 19.39
C PRO A 91 -0.85 -13.09 18.53
N ARG A 92 -1.34 -11.98 17.99
CA ARG A 92 -2.58 -11.94 17.18
C ARG A 92 -2.35 -12.31 15.72
N PHE A 93 -1.17 -12.00 15.19
CA PHE A 93 -0.84 -12.09 13.77
C PHE A 93 0.53 -12.78 13.56
N ASP A 94 0.80 -13.84 14.29
CA ASP A 94 2.11 -14.49 14.38
C ASP A 94 2.82 -14.66 13.01
N LYS A 95 2.15 -15.22 12.03
CA LYS A 95 2.71 -15.46 10.68
C LYS A 95 2.88 -14.18 9.85
N GLN A 96 2.12 -13.14 10.16
CA GLN A 96 2.13 -11.87 9.42
C GLN A 96 3.05 -10.83 10.06
N VAL A 97 3.49 -11.02 11.31
CA VAL A 97 4.44 -10.13 12.00
C VAL A 97 5.83 -10.74 11.95
N ASP A 98 6.64 -10.21 11.04
CA ASP A 98 8.02 -10.62 10.79
C ASP A 98 8.95 -9.41 10.93
N VAL A 99 9.05 -8.92 12.18
CA VAL A 99 9.86 -7.74 12.54
C VAL A 99 10.95 -8.18 13.49
N PRO A 100 12.12 -8.58 12.98
CA PRO A 100 13.28 -8.88 13.83
C PRO A 100 13.84 -7.60 14.49
N GLU A 101 14.73 -7.75 15.47
CA GLU A 101 15.21 -6.62 16.27
C GLU A 101 15.94 -5.56 15.41
N ASP A 102 16.66 -5.95 14.39
CA ASP A 102 17.36 -5.06 13.45
C ASP A 102 16.42 -4.25 12.54
N ARG A 103 15.11 -4.56 12.55
CA ARG A 103 14.07 -3.82 11.83
C ARG A 103 13.11 -3.04 12.72
N LYS A 104 13.50 -2.86 14.00
CA LYS A 104 12.86 -1.98 14.97
C LYS A 104 13.69 -0.72 15.12
N PHE A 105 13.30 0.35 14.42
CA PHE A 105 14.12 1.55 14.28
C PHE A 105 13.66 2.64 15.24
N ILE A 106 14.57 3.10 16.09
CA ILE A 106 14.33 4.14 17.09
C ILE A 106 14.89 5.47 16.59
N GLY A 107 14.18 6.56 16.89
CA GLY A 107 14.61 7.92 16.62
C GLY A 107 13.97 8.58 15.39
N PHE A 108 14.31 9.84 15.19
CA PHE A 108 13.69 10.68 14.16
C PHE A 108 13.97 10.21 12.71
N ASP A 109 15.10 9.60 12.46
CA ASP A 109 15.43 9.01 11.15
C ASP A 109 14.98 7.55 10.97
N GLY A 110 14.38 6.97 12.00
CA GLY A 110 13.89 5.59 11.98
C GLY A 110 12.92 5.32 10.83
N TYR A 111 12.11 6.31 10.44
CA TYR A 111 11.18 6.18 9.32
C TYR A 111 11.87 5.89 7.99
N LYS A 112 13.04 6.49 7.72
CA LYS A 112 13.82 6.21 6.49
C LYS A 112 14.27 4.76 6.48
N LYS A 113 14.90 4.32 7.57
CA LYS A 113 15.41 2.96 7.71
C LYS A 113 14.29 1.92 7.57
N ALA A 114 13.11 2.17 8.17
CA ALA A 114 11.97 1.29 8.04
C ALA A 114 11.41 1.23 6.61
N MET A 115 11.34 2.37 5.91
CA MET A 115 10.92 2.41 4.52
C MET A 115 11.97 1.82 3.56
N ASP A 116 13.27 1.84 3.92
CA ASP A 116 14.34 1.25 3.13
C ASP A 116 14.30 -0.29 3.11
N VAL A 117 13.60 -0.92 4.05
CA VAL A 117 13.33 -2.36 4.05
C VAL A 117 12.34 -2.75 2.94
N LEU A 118 11.47 -1.81 2.52
CA LEU A 118 10.40 -2.04 1.56
C LEU A 118 10.88 -1.93 0.11
N LYS A 119 10.14 -2.57 -0.79
CA LYS A 119 10.31 -2.45 -2.24
C LYS A 119 9.27 -1.49 -2.83
N PRO A 120 9.50 -0.89 -4.01
CA PRO A 120 8.46 -0.17 -4.72
C PRO A 120 7.20 -1.01 -4.89
N GLY A 121 6.04 -0.43 -4.56
CA GLY A 121 4.75 -1.11 -4.55
C GLY A 121 4.31 -1.65 -3.18
N ASP A 122 5.22 -1.79 -2.22
CA ASP A 122 4.88 -2.12 -0.83
C ASP A 122 4.16 -0.97 -0.12
N ILE A 123 3.73 -1.16 1.11
CA ILE A 123 2.88 -0.23 1.86
C ILE A 123 3.63 0.35 3.06
N VAL A 124 3.54 1.65 3.26
CA VAL A 124 3.90 2.29 4.52
C VAL A 124 2.67 2.85 5.23
N ILE A 125 2.58 2.60 6.53
CA ILE A 125 1.54 3.15 7.41
C ILE A 125 2.14 4.30 8.22
N LEU A 126 1.59 5.51 8.05
CA LEU A 126 2.06 6.74 8.70
C LEU A 126 1.08 7.19 9.78
N THR A 127 1.44 7.00 11.03
CA THR A 127 0.60 7.33 12.21
C THR A 127 1.30 8.22 13.22
N THR A 128 2.40 8.82 12.84
CA THR A 128 3.10 9.85 13.62
C THR A 128 2.26 11.13 13.75
N PRO A 129 2.60 12.07 14.64
CA PRO A 129 1.94 13.37 14.68
C PRO A 129 1.92 14.06 13.30
N PRO A 130 0.85 14.80 12.96
CA PRO A 130 0.65 15.32 11.62
C PRO A 130 1.73 16.33 11.16
N ALA A 131 2.46 16.95 12.08
CA ALA A 131 3.57 17.86 11.75
C ALA A 131 4.68 17.16 10.93
N PHE A 132 4.89 15.86 11.14
CA PHE A 132 5.90 15.06 10.42
C PHE A 132 5.36 14.45 9.12
N ARG A 133 4.06 14.52 8.85
CA ARG A 133 3.40 13.78 7.80
C ARG A 133 3.95 14.07 6.41
N TRP A 134 4.12 15.34 6.06
CA TRP A 134 4.64 15.73 4.76
C TRP A 134 6.08 15.25 4.52
N VAL A 135 6.91 15.22 5.59
CA VAL A 135 8.30 14.73 5.50
C VAL A 135 8.33 13.24 5.18
N HIS A 136 7.56 12.46 5.93
CA HIS A 136 7.46 11.00 5.74
C HIS A 136 6.83 10.66 4.39
N PHE A 137 5.79 11.38 3.99
CA PHE A 137 5.11 11.17 2.71
C PHE A 137 6.03 11.49 1.52
N THR A 138 6.81 12.56 1.59
CA THR A 138 7.84 12.87 0.58
C THR A 138 8.79 11.69 0.37
N TYR A 139 9.29 11.11 1.46
CA TYR A 139 10.20 9.98 1.38
C TYR A 139 9.52 8.72 0.81
N ALA A 140 8.30 8.44 1.23
CA ALA A 140 7.52 7.32 0.73
C ALA A 140 7.30 7.40 -0.79
N ILE A 141 6.94 8.59 -1.32
CA ILE A 141 6.79 8.83 -2.75
C ILE A 141 8.12 8.60 -3.49
N ALA A 142 9.23 9.13 -2.95
CA ALA A 142 10.56 8.95 -3.55
C ALA A 142 10.94 7.47 -3.65
N LYS A 143 10.54 6.64 -2.69
CA LYS A 143 10.76 5.18 -2.66
C LYS A 143 9.75 4.38 -3.49
N GLY A 144 8.74 5.03 -4.06
CA GLY A 144 7.69 4.34 -4.84
C GLY A 144 6.74 3.48 -3.99
N LEU A 145 6.48 3.89 -2.75
CA LEU A 145 5.63 3.16 -1.81
C LEU A 145 4.18 3.62 -1.89
N ASN A 146 3.25 2.68 -1.71
CA ASN A 146 1.87 2.98 -1.40
C ASN A 146 1.77 3.44 0.06
N VAL A 147 0.84 4.34 0.35
CA VAL A 147 0.77 5.00 1.65
C VAL A 147 -0.63 4.91 2.24
N PHE A 148 -0.72 4.42 3.46
CA PHE A 148 -1.85 4.73 4.34
C PHE A 148 -1.38 5.73 5.38
N MET A 149 -2.12 6.82 5.58
CA MET A 149 -1.80 7.81 6.59
C MET A 149 -3.01 8.19 7.44
N GLU A 150 -2.77 8.44 8.72
CA GLU A 150 -3.82 8.90 9.63
C GLU A 150 -4.14 10.38 9.48
N LYS A 151 -5.38 10.71 9.78
CA LYS A 151 -5.86 12.09 9.90
C LYS A 151 -5.31 12.75 11.20
N PRO A 152 -5.18 14.08 11.24
CA PRO A 152 -5.16 15.00 10.11
C PRO A 152 -3.85 14.86 9.33
N ILE A 153 -3.88 15.25 8.05
CA ILE A 153 -2.73 15.09 7.16
C ILE A 153 -1.73 16.25 7.25
N SER A 154 -2.12 17.35 7.84
CA SER A 154 -1.32 18.58 7.96
C SER A 154 -1.71 19.35 9.22
N VAL A 155 -0.92 20.33 9.61
CA VAL A 155 -1.11 21.16 10.81
C VAL A 155 -1.32 22.64 10.50
N ASP A 156 -0.93 23.10 9.30
CA ASP A 156 -0.97 24.51 8.91
C ASP A 156 -1.13 24.67 7.39
N GLY A 157 -1.31 25.90 6.93
CA GLY A 157 -1.46 26.22 5.51
C GLY A 157 -0.24 25.84 4.66
N PRO A 158 1.00 26.12 5.09
CA PRO A 158 2.18 25.68 4.35
C PRO A 158 2.29 24.17 4.21
N SER A 159 2.09 23.42 5.27
CA SER A 159 2.12 21.93 5.21
C SER A 159 0.97 21.37 4.36
N THR A 160 -0.21 22.01 4.40
CA THR A 160 -1.35 21.63 3.55
C THR A 160 -1.02 21.78 2.07
N ARG A 161 -0.43 22.90 1.66
CA ARG A 161 0.00 23.11 0.26
C ARG A 161 1.03 22.07 -0.20
N ARG A 162 1.98 21.71 0.68
CA ARG A 162 2.94 20.62 0.40
C ARG A 162 2.26 19.27 0.24
N MET A 163 1.30 18.96 1.12
CA MET A 163 0.55 17.69 1.02
C MET A 163 -0.29 17.60 -0.25
N LEU A 164 -0.88 18.69 -0.73
CA LEU A 164 -1.60 18.73 -2.00
C LEU A 164 -0.66 18.43 -3.18
N ALA A 165 0.49 19.12 -3.24
CA ALA A 165 1.49 18.89 -4.29
C ALA A 165 2.03 17.44 -4.27
N LEU A 166 2.26 16.87 -3.08
CA LEU A 166 2.67 15.47 -2.92
C LEU A 166 1.56 14.50 -3.35
N GLY A 167 0.29 14.86 -3.12
CA GLY A 167 -0.86 14.10 -3.60
C GLY A 167 -0.86 14.01 -5.13
N GLU A 168 -0.67 15.14 -5.82
CA GLU A 168 -0.56 15.17 -7.28
C GLU A 168 0.63 14.34 -7.79
N GLU A 169 1.78 14.43 -7.13
CA GLU A 169 2.97 13.64 -7.48
C GLU A 169 2.72 12.14 -7.31
N SER A 170 2.02 11.74 -6.24
CA SER A 170 1.66 10.33 -6.02
C SER A 170 0.78 9.77 -7.14
N VAL A 171 -0.16 10.58 -7.65
CA VAL A 171 -1.02 10.20 -8.79
C VAL A 171 -0.19 10.01 -10.05
N LYS A 172 0.73 10.94 -10.36
CA LYS A 172 1.63 10.83 -11.53
C LYS A 172 2.47 9.55 -11.50
N ARG A 173 2.85 9.11 -10.31
CA ARG A 173 3.61 7.85 -10.10
C ARG A 173 2.75 6.62 -9.94
N ASN A 174 1.42 6.72 -10.10
CA ASN A 174 0.46 5.63 -9.92
C ASN A 174 0.52 4.98 -8.52
N LEU A 175 0.90 5.73 -7.49
CA LEU A 175 0.92 5.25 -6.10
C LEU A 175 -0.48 5.33 -5.49
N LYS A 176 -0.81 4.36 -4.64
CA LYS A 176 -2.09 4.33 -3.93
C LYS A 176 -1.93 5.01 -2.58
N VAL A 177 -2.76 6.01 -2.33
CA VAL A 177 -2.73 6.79 -1.09
C VAL A 177 -4.10 6.76 -0.44
N GLY A 178 -4.16 6.25 0.79
CA GLY A 178 -5.35 6.23 1.63
C GLY A 178 -5.18 7.11 2.86
N VAL A 179 -6.23 7.80 3.28
CA VAL A 179 -6.27 8.58 4.51
C VAL A 179 -7.31 7.99 5.46
N GLY A 180 -6.97 7.87 6.74
CA GLY A 180 -7.80 7.30 7.80
C GLY A 180 -9.05 8.13 8.14
N LEU A 181 -9.83 8.52 7.14
CA LEU A 181 -11.11 9.20 7.27
C LEU A 181 -12.24 8.19 7.52
N MET A 182 -12.17 7.50 8.65
CA MET A 182 -13.07 6.42 9.05
C MET A 182 -14.54 6.75 8.83
N CYS A 183 -14.97 7.97 9.18
CA CYS A 183 -16.38 8.38 9.03
C CYS A 183 -16.86 8.38 7.58
N ARG A 184 -15.98 8.67 6.62
CA ARG A 184 -16.30 8.69 5.19
C ARG A 184 -16.56 7.29 4.63
N HIS A 185 -15.95 6.26 5.22
CA HIS A 185 -16.02 4.87 4.79
C HIS A 185 -16.94 4.01 5.66
N CYS A 186 -17.66 4.61 6.59
CA CYS A 186 -18.59 3.90 7.47
C CYS A 186 -19.98 3.80 6.81
N ASP A 187 -20.45 2.59 6.51
CA ASP A 187 -21.71 2.35 5.82
C ASP A 187 -22.90 2.97 6.55
N ALA A 188 -23.00 2.79 7.87
CA ALA A 188 -24.07 3.39 8.67
C ALA A 188 -24.08 4.93 8.61
N ARG A 189 -22.91 5.58 8.56
CA ARG A 189 -22.81 7.05 8.42
C ARG A 189 -23.14 7.51 7.01
N ASN A 190 -22.76 6.73 6.01
CA ASN A 190 -23.13 7.00 4.63
C ASN A 190 -24.64 6.89 4.45
N GLU A 191 -25.29 5.86 5.00
CA GLU A 191 -26.74 5.72 5.00
C GLU A 191 -27.42 6.88 5.72
N MET A 192 -26.99 7.22 6.93
CA MET A 192 -27.49 8.39 7.66
C MET A 192 -27.39 9.67 6.82
N PHE A 193 -26.25 9.91 6.17
CA PHE A 193 -26.06 11.07 5.31
C PHE A 193 -27.03 11.08 4.13
N GLN A 194 -27.28 9.92 3.50
CA GLN A 194 -28.25 9.83 2.40
C GLN A 194 -29.68 10.10 2.86
N ARG A 195 -30.08 9.63 4.04
CA ARG A 195 -31.41 9.92 4.64
C ARG A 195 -31.57 11.40 4.95
N ILE A 196 -30.57 12.03 5.56
CA ILE A 196 -30.57 13.49 5.80
C ILE A 196 -30.71 14.24 4.48
N LYS A 197 -29.91 13.90 3.47
CA LYS A 197 -29.97 14.51 2.14
C LYS A 197 -31.31 14.26 1.44
N GLY A 198 -31.95 13.13 1.69
CA GLY A 198 -33.28 12.78 1.21
C GLY A 198 -34.43 13.52 1.90
N GLY A 199 -34.15 14.35 2.90
CA GLY A 199 -35.14 15.17 3.61
C GLY A 199 -35.85 14.45 4.74
N GLU A 200 -35.43 13.28 5.20
CA GLU A 200 -36.10 12.53 6.27
C GLU A 200 -36.19 13.30 7.62
N ILE A 201 -35.30 14.25 7.83
CA ILE A 201 -35.30 15.10 9.03
C ILE A 201 -35.78 16.53 8.76
N GLY A 202 -36.29 16.78 7.53
CA GLY A 202 -36.68 18.12 7.10
C GLY A 202 -35.50 19.02 6.76
N ASP A 203 -35.74 20.33 6.69
CA ASP A 203 -34.71 21.30 6.33
C ASP A 203 -33.74 21.54 7.48
N LEU A 204 -32.45 21.55 7.17
CA LEU A 204 -31.40 21.92 8.11
C LEU A 204 -31.37 23.43 8.28
N THR A 205 -31.83 23.89 9.43
CA THR A 205 -31.92 25.32 9.74
C THR A 205 -30.72 25.89 10.48
N LEU A 206 -29.88 25.03 11.07
CA LEU A 206 -28.66 25.41 11.78
C LEU A 206 -27.63 24.26 11.70
N LEU A 207 -26.36 24.62 11.47
CA LEU A 207 -25.20 23.68 11.46
C LEU A 207 -24.18 24.12 12.51
#